data_1f2dcf30f1920cb0fc4d4b4337340475
#
_entry.id   1f2dcf30f1920cb0fc4d4b4337340475
#
_cell.length_a   1.000
_cell.length_b   1.000
_cell.length_c   1.000
_cell.angle_alpha   90.00
_cell.angle_beta   90.00
_cell.angle_gamma   90.00
#
_symmetry.space_group_name_H-M   'P 1'
#
loop_
_entity.id
_entity.type
_entity.pdbx_description
1 polymer ?
#
loop_
_entity_poly.entity_id
_entity_poly.type
_entity_poly.pdbx_seq_one_letter_code
_entity_poly.pdbx_strand_id
1 'polypeptide(L)'
;TGLDRKCILVYTSTPCEEELYVETLHYPYGDASTWTDDEKVAAETVGTPGCFKLYVYKKNSNGEYYQVENPYLLSRAEDAKDGYGSNIYCEEAIKSSRYVRIKDNKAVDSSILPKDQGQLLKLTKGSNGSTVTDASMTRALNVLKSKRKYSVTVILDGGWATPAYGKAIISLCEGRQDCVGLLSVPISAELNSDYLNEVKKYRNELLNANTSYAA
;
A
#
# COMPACT_ATOMS: atom_id res chain seq x y z
N THR A 1 -13.05 -33.96 -4.31
CA THR A 1 -12.99 -32.57 -4.81
C THR A 1 -12.75 -31.65 -3.63
N GLY A 2 -11.46 -31.57 -3.17
CA GLY A 2 -11.07 -30.64 -2.12
C GLY A 2 -11.15 -29.22 -2.66
N LEU A 3 -12.11 -28.45 -2.17
CA LEU A 3 -12.07 -27.00 -2.25
C LEU A 3 -10.82 -26.57 -1.45
N ASP A 4 -9.77 -26.14 -2.13
CA ASP A 4 -8.65 -25.41 -1.55
C ASP A 4 -9.20 -24.13 -0.92
N ARG A 5 -9.66 -24.24 0.32
CA ARG A 5 -10.19 -23.08 1.06
C ARG A 5 -8.99 -22.24 1.45
N LYS A 6 -8.77 -21.13 0.73
CA LYS A 6 -7.76 -20.14 1.10
C LYS A 6 -8.13 -19.53 2.44
N CYS A 7 -7.41 -19.90 3.48
CA CYS A 7 -7.66 -19.42 4.85
C CYS A 7 -7.11 -18.02 5.09
N ILE A 8 -6.01 -17.65 4.43
CA ILE A 8 -5.44 -16.30 4.50
C ILE A 8 -5.10 -15.78 3.10
N LEU A 9 -5.06 -14.46 2.97
CA LEU A 9 -4.50 -13.75 1.82
C LEU A 9 -3.29 -12.93 2.30
N VAL A 10 -2.11 -13.21 1.72
CA VAL A 10 -0.91 -12.39 1.94
C VAL A 10 -0.77 -11.44 0.76
N TYR A 11 -0.55 -10.16 1.05
CA TYR A 11 -0.41 -9.12 0.01
C TYR A 11 0.62 -8.07 0.43
N THR A 12 1.14 -7.32 -0.53
CA THR A 12 2.10 -6.25 -0.25
C THR A 12 1.40 -5.03 0.34
N SER A 13 2.03 -4.39 1.33
CA SER A 13 1.50 -3.19 1.99
C SER A 13 1.72 -1.92 1.18
N THR A 14 2.73 -1.91 0.33
CA THR A 14 3.15 -0.78 -0.51
C THR A 14 3.51 -1.28 -1.90
N PRO A 15 3.47 -0.42 -2.93
CA PRO A 15 4.06 -0.75 -4.23
C PRO A 15 5.50 -1.19 -4.04
N CYS A 16 5.85 -2.34 -4.59
CA CYS A 16 7.18 -2.91 -4.50
C CYS A 16 7.66 -3.24 -5.92
N GLU A 17 8.76 -2.63 -6.35
CA GLU A 17 9.39 -2.92 -7.63
C GLU A 17 10.12 -4.27 -7.60
N GLU A 18 10.46 -4.75 -6.41
CA GLU A 18 11.18 -5.99 -6.22
C GLU A 18 10.22 -7.17 -6.01
N GLU A 19 10.64 -8.33 -6.48
CA GLU A 19 9.88 -9.55 -6.31
C GLU A 19 9.94 -10.03 -4.86
N LEU A 20 8.78 -10.14 -4.22
CA LEU A 20 8.62 -10.68 -2.88
C LEU A 20 8.13 -12.11 -2.94
N TYR A 21 8.70 -12.92 -2.06
CA TYR A 21 8.35 -14.32 -1.85
C TYR A 21 8.01 -14.54 -0.39
N VAL A 22 7.07 -15.43 -0.14
CA VAL A 22 6.65 -15.78 1.21
C VAL A 22 6.64 -17.29 1.38
N GLU A 23 6.90 -17.73 2.60
CA GLU A 23 6.80 -19.11 3.02
C GLU A 23 6.02 -19.16 4.32
N THR A 24 5.14 -20.14 4.45
CA THR A 24 4.41 -20.42 5.70
C THR A 24 4.78 -21.82 6.18
N LEU A 25 5.21 -21.91 7.43
CA LEU A 25 5.51 -23.18 8.10
C LEU A 25 4.69 -23.28 9.38
N HIS A 26 4.11 -24.44 9.64
CA HIS A 26 3.42 -24.67 10.90
C HIS A 26 4.42 -24.56 12.06
N TYR A 27 3.95 -24.09 13.21
CA TYR A 27 4.76 -23.95 14.39
C TYR A 27 4.00 -24.46 15.63
N PRO A 28 4.57 -25.34 16.43
CA PRO A 28 5.86 -26.00 16.23
C PRO A 28 5.85 -26.95 15.04
N TYR A 29 7.02 -27.13 14.42
CA TYR A 29 7.17 -28.01 13.27
C TYR A 29 7.67 -29.43 13.71
N GLY A 30 7.16 -30.47 13.08
CA GLY A 30 7.59 -31.84 13.33
C GLY A 30 6.90 -32.54 14.50
N ASP A 31 7.53 -33.60 15.02
CA ASP A 31 7.00 -34.39 16.12
C ASP A 31 7.12 -33.64 17.46
N ALA A 32 6.06 -33.64 18.25
CA ALA A 32 6.00 -32.98 19.55
C ALA A 32 7.09 -33.43 20.54
N SER A 33 7.63 -34.64 20.36
CA SER A 33 8.74 -35.17 21.16
C SER A 33 10.07 -34.44 20.92
N THR A 34 10.21 -33.77 19.78
CA THR A 34 11.39 -33.00 19.38
C THR A 34 11.31 -31.53 19.70
N TRP A 35 10.17 -31.07 20.20
CA TRP A 35 9.93 -29.65 20.48
C TRP A 35 10.75 -29.16 21.67
N THR A 36 11.27 -27.94 21.57
CA THR A 36 11.85 -27.21 22.69
C THR A 36 10.76 -26.83 23.71
N ASP A 37 11.16 -26.45 24.91
CA ASP A 37 10.20 -26.06 25.94
C ASP A 37 9.40 -24.78 25.50
N ASP A 38 10.03 -23.86 24.81
CA ASP A 38 9.36 -22.68 24.25
C ASP A 38 8.32 -23.04 23.16
N GLU A 39 8.62 -24.07 22.36
CA GLU A 39 7.69 -24.58 21.34
C GLU A 39 6.50 -25.30 21.96
N LYS A 40 6.72 -26.05 23.03
CA LYS A 40 5.63 -26.69 23.80
C LYS A 40 4.73 -25.64 24.42
N VAL A 41 5.31 -24.61 25.06
CA VAL A 41 4.57 -23.50 25.64
C VAL A 41 3.78 -22.76 24.55
N ALA A 42 4.34 -22.52 23.36
CA ALA A 42 3.63 -21.89 22.27
C ALA A 42 2.44 -22.73 21.80
N ALA A 43 2.61 -24.03 21.67
CA ALA A 43 1.53 -24.94 21.29
C ALA A 43 0.41 -25.02 22.34
N GLU A 44 0.76 -25.02 23.63
CA GLU A 44 -0.20 -25.02 24.72
C GLU A 44 -0.93 -23.69 24.89
N THR A 45 -0.21 -22.57 24.72
CA THR A 45 -0.76 -21.21 24.92
C THR A 45 -1.72 -20.84 23.82
N VAL A 46 -1.44 -21.23 22.57
CA VAL A 46 -2.30 -20.90 21.43
C VAL A 46 -3.48 -21.87 21.31
N GLY A 47 -3.35 -23.06 21.89
CA GLY A 47 -4.38 -24.10 21.79
C GLY A 47 -4.61 -24.57 20.36
N THR A 48 -5.81 -25.09 20.08
CA THR A 48 -6.27 -25.33 18.72
C THR A 48 -6.94 -24.04 18.22
N PRO A 49 -6.47 -23.43 17.13
CA PRO A 49 -5.92 -24.05 15.93
C PRO A 49 -4.40 -24.14 15.80
N GLY A 50 -3.61 -23.70 16.76
CA GLY A 50 -2.16 -23.66 16.62
C GLY A 50 -1.62 -22.41 15.93
N CYS A 51 -0.32 -22.40 15.67
CA CYS A 51 0.40 -21.27 15.08
C CYS A 51 1.08 -21.67 13.77
N PHE A 52 1.47 -20.65 13.03
CA PHE A 52 2.36 -20.78 11.89
C PHE A 52 3.36 -19.63 11.87
N LYS A 53 4.53 -19.86 11.29
CA LYS A 53 5.52 -18.82 11.03
C LYS A 53 5.39 -18.38 9.59
N LEU A 54 5.42 -17.05 9.36
CA LEU A 54 5.52 -16.45 8.04
C LEU A 54 6.91 -15.89 7.85
N TYR A 55 7.56 -16.29 6.78
CA TYR A 55 8.86 -15.81 6.33
C TYR A 55 8.69 -14.96 5.09
N VAL A 56 9.46 -13.88 4.98
CA VAL A 56 9.44 -12.97 3.83
C VAL A 56 10.83 -12.92 3.21
N TYR A 57 10.90 -13.17 1.92
CA TYR A 57 12.15 -13.23 1.16
C TYR A 57 12.13 -12.31 -0.03
N LYS A 58 13.33 -11.90 -0.45
CA LYS A 58 13.61 -11.28 -1.74
C LYS A 58 14.59 -12.13 -2.52
N LYS A 59 14.66 -11.86 -3.82
CA LYS A 59 15.63 -12.48 -4.72
C LYS A 59 16.70 -11.46 -5.08
N ASN A 60 17.98 -11.82 -4.91
CA ASN A 60 19.09 -10.96 -5.32
C ASN A 60 19.35 -11.06 -6.84
N SER A 61 20.25 -10.22 -7.34
CA SER A 61 20.66 -10.23 -8.76
C SER A 61 21.26 -11.56 -9.23
N ASN A 62 21.81 -12.35 -8.30
CA ASN A 62 22.39 -13.65 -8.58
C ASN A 62 21.35 -14.78 -8.61
N GLY A 63 20.10 -14.47 -8.30
CA GLY A 63 19.02 -15.44 -8.28
C GLY A 63 18.81 -16.16 -6.94
N GLU A 64 19.56 -15.81 -5.90
CA GLU A 64 19.45 -16.41 -4.57
C GLU A 64 18.38 -15.70 -3.75
N TYR A 65 17.70 -16.47 -2.90
CA TYR A 65 16.68 -15.95 -1.97
C TYR A 65 17.32 -15.61 -0.63
N TYR A 66 16.99 -14.46 -0.10
CA TYR A 66 17.40 -14.04 1.24
C TYR A 66 16.22 -13.49 2.03
N GLN A 67 16.18 -13.82 3.31
CA GLN A 67 15.14 -13.36 4.23
C GLN A 67 15.34 -11.88 4.53
N VAL A 68 14.25 -11.10 4.45
CA VAL A 68 14.30 -9.63 4.63
C VAL A 68 13.76 -9.14 5.96
N GLU A 69 13.01 -9.98 6.66
CA GLU A 69 12.47 -9.71 7.99
C GLU A 69 12.56 -10.97 8.87
N ASN A 70 12.58 -10.76 10.18
CA ASN A 70 12.46 -11.88 11.12
C ASN A 70 11.13 -12.61 10.92
N PRO A 71 11.09 -13.94 11.12
CA PRO A 71 9.86 -14.69 10.98
C PRO A 71 8.80 -14.19 11.95
N TYR A 72 7.57 -14.09 11.48
CA TYR A 72 6.42 -13.72 12.30
C TYR A 72 5.73 -14.98 12.80
N LEU A 73 5.60 -15.10 14.12
CA LEU A 73 4.75 -16.13 14.75
C LEU A 73 3.31 -15.62 14.72
N LEU A 74 2.43 -16.37 14.08
CA LEU A 74 1.07 -15.94 13.77
C LEU A 74 0.05 -17.04 14.09
N SER A 75 -1.14 -16.64 14.48
CA SER A 75 -2.30 -17.51 14.64
C SER A 75 -3.51 -16.93 13.92
N ARG A 76 -4.48 -17.76 13.59
CA ARG A 76 -5.79 -17.30 13.07
C ARG A 76 -6.83 -17.05 14.16
N ALA A 77 -6.55 -17.41 15.41
CA ALA A 77 -7.40 -17.08 16.54
C ALA A 77 -7.21 -15.61 16.94
N GLU A 78 -8.30 -14.84 17.07
CA GLU A 78 -8.25 -13.40 17.35
C GLU A 78 -7.68 -13.07 18.74
N ASP A 79 -7.84 -13.96 19.70
CA ASP A 79 -7.41 -13.84 21.09
C ASP A 79 -6.07 -14.52 21.37
N ALA A 80 -5.43 -15.10 20.34
CA ALA A 80 -4.17 -15.80 20.47
C ALA A 80 -3.03 -14.90 20.94
N LYS A 81 -2.28 -15.39 21.91
CA LYS A 81 -1.09 -14.71 22.47
C LYS A 81 0.09 -15.67 22.47
N ASP A 82 1.29 -15.11 22.39
CA ASP A 82 2.52 -15.87 22.62
C ASP A 82 2.76 -16.11 24.11
N GLY A 83 3.84 -16.86 24.44
CA GLY A 83 4.24 -17.14 25.82
C GLY A 83 4.57 -15.90 26.66
N TYR A 84 4.73 -14.74 26.04
CA TYR A 84 5.00 -13.44 26.68
C TYR A 84 3.74 -12.56 26.76
N GLY A 85 2.60 -13.03 26.28
CA GLY A 85 1.33 -12.30 26.30
C GLY A 85 1.14 -11.34 25.13
N SER A 86 2.03 -11.32 24.13
CA SER A 86 1.90 -10.49 22.93
C SER A 86 0.85 -11.09 21.99
N ASN A 87 0.06 -10.21 21.36
CA ASN A 87 -0.95 -10.64 20.40
C ASN A 87 -0.27 -11.20 19.13
N ILE A 88 -0.62 -12.44 18.76
CA ILE A 88 -0.13 -13.12 17.57
C ILE A 88 -1.22 -13.34 16.51
N TYR A 89 -2.40 -12.72 16.64
CA TYR A 89 -3.42 -12.76 15.61
C TYR A 89 -2.86 -12.20 14.29
N CYS A 90 -3.01 -12.95 13.21
CA CYS A 90 -2.25 -12.73 11.97
C CYS A 90 -2.50 -11.35 11.34
N GLU A 91 -3.72 -10.78 11.40
CA GLU A 91 -3.99 -9.44 10.87
C GLU A 91 -3.36 -8.33 11.73
N GLU A 92 -3.20 -8.53 13.03
CA GLU A 92 -2.66 -7.52 13.94
C GLU A 92 -1.13 -7.62 14.04
N ALA A 93 -0.61 -8.80 14.31
CA ALA A 93 0.83 -9.02 14.51
C ALA A 93 1.65 -8.64 13.27
N ILE A 94 1.12 -8.89 12.05
CA ILE A 94 1.80 -8.57 10.80
C ILE A 94 1.84 -7.07 10.47
N LYS A 95 1.14 -6.21 11.21
CA LYS A 95 1.14 -4.75 10.98
C LYS A 95 2.54 -4.13 11.14
N SER A 96 3.41 -4.77 11.88
CA SER A 96 4.81 -4.36 12.04
C SER A 96 5.68 -4.61 10.81
N SER A 97 5.26 -5.49 9.89
CA SER A 97 6.00 -5.77 8.65
C SER A 97 6.05 -4.55 7.74
N ARG A 98 7.20 -4.33 7.10
CA ARG A 98 7.39 -3.29 6.08
C ARG A 98 6.90 -3.72 4.69
N TYR A 99 6.80 -5.02 4.45
CA TYR A 99 6.59 -5.57 3.11
C TYR A 99 5.22 -6.16 2.91
N VAL A 100 4.68 -6.86 3.91
CA VAL A 100 3.47 -7.65 3.73
C VAL A 100 2.38 -7.33 4.74
N ARG A 101 1.16 -7.67 4.37
CA ARG A 101 -0.03 -7.66 5.21
C ARG A 101 -0.77 -8.98 5.00
N ILE A 102 -1.55 -9.36 5.99
CA ILE A 102 -2.42 -10.54 5.92
C ILE A 102 -3.87 -10.10 6.07
N LYS A 103 -4.72 -10.75 5.31
CA LYS A 103 -6.17 -10.73 5.51
C LYS A 103 -6.63 -12.14 5.83
N ASP A 104 -7.23 -12.34 6.99
CA ASP A 104 -7.81 -13.60 7.39
C ASP A 104 -9.16 -13.82 6.71
N ASN A 105 -9.40 -15.05 6.27
CA ASN A 105 -10.70 -15.45 5.73
C ASN A 105 -11.58 -16.02 6.84
N LYS A 106 -12.33 -15.16 7.49
CA LYS A 106 -13.22 -15.52 8.60
C LYS A 106 -14.37 -16.48 8.21
N ALA A 107 -14.59 -16.69 6.92
CA ALA A 107 -15.55 -17.71 6.44
C ALA A 107 -14.99 -19.13 6.51
N VAL A 108 -13.70 -19.28 6.75
CA VAL A 108 -13.02 -20.56 6.93
C VAL A 108 -12.73 -20.72 8.41
N ASP A 109 -13.00 -21.92 8.95
CA ASP A 109 -12.75 -22.24 10.35
C ASP A 109 -11.31 -21.87 10.75
N SER A 110 -11.16 -21.18 11.89
CA SER A 110 -9.86 -20.73 12.39
C SER A 110 -8.90 -21.87 12.74
N SER A 111 -9.40 -23.10 12.92
CA SER A 111 -8.57 -24.30 13.10
C SER A 111 -7.81 -24.71 11.84
N ILE A 112 -8.19 -24.20 10.68
CA ILE A 112 -7.52 -24.51 9.42
C ILE A 112 -6.35 -23.54 9.24
N LEU A 113 -5.14 -24.03 9.38
CA LEU A 113 -3.91 -23.26 9.16
C LEU A 113 -3.60 -23.12 7.65
N PRO A 114 -2.80 -22.10 7.26
CA PRO A 114 -2.21 -22.06 5.93
C PRO A 114 -1.45 -23.35 5.66
N LYS A 115 -1.47 -23.81 4.41
CA LYS A 115 -0.74 -25.01 4.04
C LYS A 115 0.75 -24.82 4.34
N ASP A 116 1.33 -25.82 4.98
CA ASP A 116 2.78 -25.91 5.16
C ASP A 116 3.45 -26.05 3.80
N GLN A 117 4.26 -25.08 3.44
CA GLN A 117 4.79 -24.98 2.08
C GLN A 117 6.30 -25.20 2.12
N GLY A 118 6.75 -26.33 1.61
CA GLY A 118 8.18 -26.55 1.35
C GLY A 118 8.73 -25.76 0.16
N GLN A 119 8.02 -24.71 -0.30
CA GLN A 119 8.41 -23.89 -1.45
C GLN A 119 8.07 -22.43 -1.19
N LEU A 120 8.95 -21.54 -1.67
CA LEU A 120 8.72 -20.11 -1.67
C LEU A 120 7.61 -19.74 -2.66
N LEU A 121 6.56 -19.07 -2.19
CA LEU A 121 5.49 -18.56 -3.02
C LEU A 121 5.79 -17.13 -3.43
N LYS A 122 5.90 -16.89 -4.73
CA LYS A 122 5.98 -15.53 -5.27
C LYS A 122 4.65 -14.81 -5.07
N LEU A 123 4.69 -13.59 -4.51
CA LEU A 123 3.54 -12.71 -4.53
C LEU A 123 3.30 -12.22 -5.95
N THR A 124 2.12 -12.49 -6.47
CA THR A 124 1.75 -12.19 -7.86
C THR A 124 0.43 -11.43 -7.91
N LYS A 125 0.05 -10.96 -9.10
CA LYS A 125 -1.21 -10.23 -9.33
C LYS A 125 -1.30 -8.85 -8.66
N GLY A 126 -0.17 -8.32 -8.23
CA GLY A 126 -0.07 -6.90 -7.89
C GLY A 126 -0.14 -6.06 -9.17
N SER A 127 -0.77 -4.90 -9.09
CA SER A 127 -0.67 -3.88 -10.12
C SER A 127 -0.43 -2.52 -9.47
N ASN A 128 0.34 -1.68 -10.12
CA ASN A 128 0.65 -0.33 -9.63
C ASN A 128 -0.57 0.63 -9.69
N GLY A 129 -1.76 0.10 -9.78
CA GLY A 129 -2.96 0.89 -9.96
C GLY A 129 -3.09 1.42 -11.39
N SER A 130 -4.13 2.20 -11.63
CA SER A 130 -4.32 2.90 -12.90
C SER A 130 -3.44 4.13 -12.97
N THR A 131 -3.00 4.50 -14.17
CA THR A 131 -2.34 5.79 -14.42
C THR A 131 -3.21 6.92 -13.88
N VAL A 132 -2.58 7.85 -13.15
CA VAL A 132 -3.27 9.04 -12.67
C VAL A 132 -3.72 9.87 -13.88
N THR A 133 -4.96 10.34 -13.86
CA THR A 133 -5.55 11.15 -14.92
C THR A 133 -5.98 12.52 -14.40
N ASP A 134 -6.15 13.51 -15.29
CA ASP A 134 -6.70 14.82 -14.91
C ASP A 134 -8.05 14.71 -14.19
N ALA A 135 -8.87 13.73 -14.58
CA ALA A 135 -10.15 13.48 -13.91
C ALA A 135 -9.98 13.00 -12.47
N SER A 136 -8.99 12.14 -12.20
CA SER A 136 -8.70 11.69 -10.83
C SER A 136 -8.11 12.82 -9.97
N MET A 137 -7.23 13.63 -10.53
CA MET A 137 -6.65 14.80 -9.87
C MET A 137 -7.73 15.84 -9.56
N THR A 138 -8.60 16.15 -10.51
CA THR A 138 -9.74 17.07 -10.32
C THR A 138 -10.71 16.57 -9.25
N ARG A 139 -10.94 15.24 -9.19
CA ARG A 139 -11.78 14.64 -8.13
C ARG A 139 -11.16 14.84 -6.76
N ALA A 140 -9.87 14.63 -6.62
CA ALA A 140 -9.15 14.87 -5.37
C ALA A 140 -9.23 16.36 -4.96
N LEU A 141 -9.05 17.27 -5.91
CA LEU A 141 -9.15 18.72 -5.71
C LEU A 141 -10.53 19.15 -5.20
N ASN A 142 -11.61 18.48 -5.62
CA ASN A 142 -12.97 18.77 -5.18
C ASN A 142 -13.20 18.65 -3.66
N VAL A 143 -12.35 17.88 -2.96
CA VAL A 143 -12.39 17.80 -1.50
C VAL A 143 -12.15 19.17 -0.86
N LEU A 144 -11.34 20.01 -1.51
CA LEU A 144 -10.98 21.34 -1.02
C LEU A 144 -12.07 22.41 -1.25
N LYS A 145 -13.19 22.12 -1.90
CA LYS A 145 -14.27 23.08 -2.14
C LYS A 145 -14.89 23.65 -0.87
N SER A 146 -14.86 22.90 0.22
CA SER A 146 -15.46 23.31 1.49
C SER A 146 -14.52 24.21 2.29
N LYS A 147 -14.74 25.52 2.30
CA LYS A 147 -14.02 26.51 3.12
C LYS A 147 -14.15 26.21 4.63
N ARG A 148 -15.29 25.68 5.06
CA ARG A 148 -15.54 25.36 6.48
C ARG A 148 -14.72 24.18 6.98
N LYS A 149 -14.42 23.24 6.07
CA LYS A 149 -13.72 21.99 6.43
C LYS A 149 -12.21 22.13 6.31
N TYR A 150 -11.75 22.90 5.33
CA TYR A 150 -10.32 23.03 5.03
C TYR A 150 -9.94 24.50 4.86
N SER A 151 -9.00 24.98 5.67
CA SER A 151 -8.35 26.28 5.48
C SER A 151 -7.19 26.08 4.51
N VAL A 152 -7.26 26.74 3.36
CA VAL A 152 -6.24 26.64 2.29
C VAL A 152 -5.94 28.03 1.81
N THR A 153 -4.67 28.40 1.78
CA THR A 153 -4.21 29.71 1.29
C THR A 153 -3.60 29.61 -0.09
N VAL A 154 -2.88 28.52 -0.37
CA VAL A 154 -2.21 28.28 -1.67
C VAL A 154 -2.47 26.87 -2.13
N ILE A 155 -2.72 26.72 -3.42
CA ILE A 155 -2.86 25.43 -4.10
C ILE A 155 -1.76 25.33 -5.16
N LEU A 156 -0.94 24.29 -5.06
CA LEU A 156 0.11 23.99 -6.03
C LEU A 156 -0.39 22.86 -6.95
N ASP A 157 -0.06 22.93 -8.23
CA ASP A 157 -0.38 21.85 -9.18
C ASP A 157 0.56 20.63 -9.04
N GLY A 158 1.64 20.77 -8.27
CA GLY A 158 2.60 19.70 -8.03
C GLY A 158 3.38 19.25 -9.28
N GLY A 159 3.49 20.12 -10.28
CA GLY A 159 4.13 19.79 -11.56
C GLY A 159 3.21 19.02 -12.53
N TRP A 160 1.93 18.85 -12.20
CA TRP A 160 0.93 18.26 -13.10
C TRP A 160 0.41 19.31 -14.08
N ALA A 161 1.29 19.83 -14.91
CA ALA A 161 1.08 21.00 -15.78
C ALA A 161 0.22 20.66 -17.02
N THR A 162 -1.01 20.17 -16.80
CA THR A 162 -1.98 19.97 -17.88
C THR A 162 -3.02 21.10 -17.91
N PRO A 163 -3.47 21.55 -19.10
CA PRO A 163 -4.48 22.60 -19.18
C PRO A 163 -5.78 22.26 -18.47
N ALA A 164 -6.19 20.99 -18.49
CA ALA A 164 -7.43 20.55 -17.86
C ALA A 164 -7.37 20.66 -16.33
N TYR A 165 -6.26 20.23 -15.71
CA TYR A 165 -6.06 20.32 -14.28
C TYR A 165 -5.83 21.76 -13.82
N GLY A 166 -5.03 22.53 -14.58
CA GLY A 166 -4.83 23.96 -14.32
C GLY A 166 -6.14 24.74 -14.29
N LYS A 167 -7.02 24.52 -15.27
CA LYS A 167 -8.37 25.12 -15.29
C LYS A 167 -9.21 24.70 -14.08
N ALA A 168 -9.08 23.46 -13.61
CA ALA A 168 -9.79 23.00 -12.42
C ALA A 168 -9.31 23.72 -11.14
N ILE A 169 -8.00 23.97 -11.02
CA ILE A 169 -7.43 24.76 -9.91
C ILE A 169 -7.93 26.21 -9.98
N ILE A 170 -7.88 26.84 -11.14
CA ILE A 170 -8.37 28.22 -11.34
C ILE A 170 -9.83 28.32 -10.90
N SER A 171 -10.69 27.45 -11.42
CA SER A 171 -12.11 27.42 -11.09
C SER A 171 -12.39 27.18 -9.59
N LEU A 172 -11.56 26.36 -8.93
CA LEU A 172 -11.64 26.15 -7.49
C LEU A 172 -11.28 27.44 -6.74
N CYS A 173 -10.17 28.10 -7.08
CA CYS A 173 -9.71 29.34 -6.44
C CYS A 173 -10.72 30.48 -6.63
N GLU A 174 -11.27 30.64 -7.83
CA GLU A 174 -12.32 31.59 -8.11
C GLU A 174 -13.60 31.36 -7.31
N GLY A 175 -14.01 30.09 -7.18
CA GLY A 175 -15.16 29.71 -6.37
C GLY A 175 -14.93 29.86 -4.87
N ARG A 176 -13.70 29.67 -4.41
CA ARG A 176 -13.33 29.85 -3.00
C ARG A 176 -13.07 31.29 -2.60
N GLN A 177 -12.34 32.06 -3.41
CA GLN A 177 -11.94 33.45 -3.15
C GLN A 177 -11.11 33.69 -1.88
N ASP A 178 -10.55 32.59 -1.28
CA ASP A 178 -9.72 32.61 -0.07
C ASP A 178 -8.36 31.92 -0.29
N CYS A 179 -8.06 31.55 -1.52
CA CYS A 179 -6.81 30.90 -1.89
C CYS A 179 -6.35 31.29 -3.29
N VAL A 180 -5.07 31.10 -3.56
CA VAL A 180 -4.44 31.34 -4.87
C VAL A 180 -3.85 30.05 -5.41
N GLY A 181 -4.02 29.81 -6.71
CA GLY A 181 -3.40 28.69 -7.43
C GLY A 181 -2.04 29.09 -8.00
N LEU A 182 -0.99 28.33 -7.74
CA LEU A 182 0.30 28.43 -8.42
C LEU A 182 0.41 27.28 -9.42
N LEU A 183 0.56 27.62 -10.69
CA LEU A 183 0.51 26.69 -11.80
C LEU A 183 1.88 26.61 -12.49
N SER A 184 2.34 25.39 -12.71
CA SER A 184 3.56 25.12 -13.48
C SER A 184 3.26 25.16 -14.97
N VAL A 185 4.29 25.47 -15.75
CA VAL A 185 4.28 25.34 -17.19
C VAL A 185 4.76 23.93 -17.56
N PRO A 186 4.21 23.29 -18.62
CA PRO A 186 4.73 22.00 -19.06
C PRO A 186 6.21 22.08 -19.40
N ILE A 187 6.98 21.09 -18.97
CA ILE A 187 8.43 21.02 -19.20
C ILE A 187 8.80 21.12 -20.70
N SER A 188 7.91 20.63 -21.58
CA SER A 188 8.08 20.77 -23.03
C SER A 188 8.06 22.21 -23.51
N ALA A 189 7.34 23.10 -22.84
CA ALA A 189 7.30 24.52 -23.13
C ALA A 189 8.52 25.24 -22.53
N GLU A 190 8.98 24.84 -21.37
CA GLU A 190 10.19 25.39 -20.72
C GLU A 190 11.46 25.08 -21.49
N LEU A 191 11.55 23.85 -22.04
CA LEU A 191 12.73 23.39 -22.81
C LEU A 191 12.68 23.83 -24.29
N ASN A 192 11.65 24.53 -24.73
CA ASN A 192 11.54 25.03 -26.09
C ASN A 192 12.51 26.22 -26.30
N SER A 193 13.11 26.31 -27.48
CA SER A 193 13.96 27.45 -27.85
C SER A 193 13.20 28.79 -27.84
N ASP A 194 11.88 28.78 -28.07
CA ASP A 194 10.98 29.92 -27.99
C ASP A 194 10.07 29.84 -26.73
N TYR A 195 10.67 29.53 -25.59
CA TYR A 195 9.97 29.29 -24.33
C TYR A 195 9.02 30.47 -23.93
N LEU A 196 9.39 31.71 -24.20
CA LEU A 196 8.56 32.86 -23.83
C LEU A 196 7.20 32.84 -24.53
N ASN A 197 7.17 32.52 -25.82
CA ASN A 197 5.94 32.43 -26.59
C ASN A 197 5.12 31.19 -26.18
N GLU A 198 5.78 30.07 -25.90
CA GLU A 198 5.09 28.87 -25.44
C GLU A 198 4.47 29.06 -24.03
N VAL A 199 5.13 29.76 -23.11
CA VAL A 199 4.58 30.10 -21.79
C VAL A 199 3.37 31.05 -21.94
N LYS A 200 3.48 32.07 -22.79
CA LYS A 200 2.35 33.00 -23.09
C LYS A 200 1.17 32.26 -23.71
N LYS A 201 1.42 31.36 -24.65
CA LYS A 201 0.41 30.52 -25.28
C LYS A 201 -0.26 29.60 -24.24
N TYR A 202 0.51 28.94 -23.39
CA TYR A 202 -0.04 28.09 -22.32
C TYR A 202 -0.98 28.88 -21.41
N ARG A 203 -0.54 30.05 -20.93
CA ARG A 203 -1.36 30.92 -20.08
C ARG A 203 -2.61 31.45 -20.79
N ASN A 204 -2.47 32.05 -21.97
CA ASN A 204 -3.53 32.80 -22.61
C ASN A 204 -4.49 31.92 -23.40
N GLU A 205 -3.99 30.91 -24.11
CA GLU A 205 -4.78 30.08 -25.00
C GLU A 205 -5.27 28.80 -24.34
N LEU A 206 -4.35 28.07 -23.64
CA LEU A 206 -4.66 26.79 -23.10
C LEU A 206 -5.33 26.87 -21.73
N LEU A 207 -4.82 27.70 -20.82
CA LEU A 207 -5.45 27.91 -19.51
C LEU A 207 -6.59 28.93 -19.59
N ASN A 208 -6.48 29.89 -20.50
CA ASN A 208 -7.36 31.07 -20.54
C ASN A 208 -7.43 31.80 -19.19
N ALA A 209 -6.26 31.93 -18.55
CA ALA A 209 -6.11 32.43 -17.18
C ALA A 209 -6.18 33.97 -17.19
N ASN A 210 -7.38 34.53 -17.06
CA ASN A 210 -7.60 35.94 -16.88
C ASN A 210 -8.20 36.21 -15.50
N THR A 211 -7.47 35.85 -14.47
CA THR A 211 -7.92 35.91 -13.08
C THR A 211 -6.78 36.35 -12.18
N SER A 212 -7.09 37.00 -11.05
CA SER A 212 -6.13 37.29 -9.96
C SER A 212 -5.95 36.15 -8.98
N TYR A 213 -6.69 35.06 -9.13
CA TYR A 213 -6.63 33.90 -8.22
C TYR A 213 -5.66 32.81 -8.69
N ALA A 214 -4.97 33.00 -9.80
CA ALA A 214 -3.94 32.08 -10.27
C ALA A 214 -2.74 32.83 -10.87
N ALA A 215 -1.54 32.27 -10.65
CA ALA A 215 -0.26 32.75 -11.15
C ALA A 215 0.58 31.58 -11.70
#